data_93f080d1220c533fd052429d92b9e5ee
#
_entry.id   93f080d1220c533fd052429d92b9e5ee
#
_cell.length_a   1.000
_cell.length_b   1.000
_cell.length_c   1.000
_cell.angle_alpha   90.00
_cell.angle_beta   90.00
_cell.angle_gamma   90.00
#
_symmetry.space_group_name_H-M   'P 1'
#
loop_
_entity.id
_entity.type
_entity.pdbx_description
1 polymer ?
#
loop_
_entity_poly.entity_id
_entity_poly.type
_entity_poly.pdbx_seq_one_letter_code
_entity_poly.pdbx_strand_id
1 'polypeptide(L)'
;MDRPLGSARRYAAALLGLANDASTAASQADELDRLAAVIATPGARQILDDPRTPAAGRVAALEKAAGGTVSPHIHTLVGMLARRRTLASIPAIAEATRDALNARNGITIARVVTALEASPAERTRFETQATTMAGHAVQMSYEVDASLVGGATLRVGDRLVDGSVKGRLSRMRERILSVAG
;
A
#
# COMPACT_ATOMS: atom_id res chain seq x y z
N MET A 1 -13.32 -9.51 4.24
CA MET A 1 -12.93 -9.81 2.83
C MET A 1 -11.46 -9.45 2.64
N ASP A 2 -10.54 -10.16 3.40
CA ASP A 2 -9.13 -9.78 3.62
C ASP A 2 -8.11 -10.58 2.79
N ARG A 3 -8.43 -10.88 1.52
CA ARG A 3 -7.52 -11.66 0.66
C ARG A 3 -6.44 -10.89 -0.12
N PRO A 4 -6.49 -9.57 -0.37
CA PRO A 4 -5.44 -8.92 -1.18
C PRO A 4 -4.14 -8.68 -0.41
N LEU A 5 -4.18 -8.33 0.88
CA LEU A 5 -2.99 -7.97 1.67
C LEU A 5 -2.03 -9.15 1.91
N GLY A 6 -2.56 -10.35 2.18
CA GLY A 6 -1.72 -11.53 2.41
C GLY A 6 -0.97 -12.02 1.16
N SER A 7 -1.56 -11.84 -0.03
CA SER A 7 -0.88 -12.17 -1.30
C SER A 7 0.14 -11.10 -1.68
N ALA A 8 -0.15 -9.81 -1.46
CA ALA A 8 0.78 -8.72 -1.73
C ALA A 8 2.06 -8.84 -0.92
N ARG A 9 1.97 -9.13 0.38
CA ARG A 9 3.14 -9.38 1.24
C ARG A 9 4.00 -10.55 0.78
N ARG A 10 3.39 -11.64 0.28
CA ARG A 10 4.15 -12.78 -0.26
C ARG A 10 4.93 -12.41 -1.53
N TYR A 11 4.33 -11.63 -2.43
CA TYR A 11 5.03 -11.13 -3.61
C TYR A 11 6.16 -10.17 -3.23
N ALA A 12 5.93 -9.25 -2.29
CA ALA A 12 6.94 -8.34 -1.77
C ALA A 12 8.13 -9.09 -1.15
N ALA A 13 7.87 -10.08 -0.29
CA ALA A 13 8.91 -10.91 0.32
C ALA A 13 9.72 -11.69 -0.74
N ALA A 14 9.05 -12.23 -1.76
CA ALA A 14 9.72 -12.94 -2.85
C ALA A 14 10.63 -12.00 -3.67
N LEU A 15 10.16 -10.81 -4.04
CA LEU A 15 10.95 -9.81 -4.76
C LEU A 15 12.19 -9.38 -3.97
N LEU A 16 12.01 -9.05 -2.69
CA LEU A 16 13.13 -8.66 -1.83
C LEU A 16 14.10 -9.81 -1.56
N GLY A 17 13.64 -11.07 -1.62
CA GLY A 17 14.47 -12.26 -1.55
C GLY A 17 15.29 -12.50 -2.82
N LEU A 18 14.83 -12.02 -3.99
CA LEU A 18 15.52 -12.11 -5.27
C LEU A 18 16.47 -10.93 -5.52
N ALA A 19 16.35 -9.85 -4.74
CA ALA A 19 17.26 -8.71 -4.85
C ALA A 19 18.63 -9.06 -4.25
N ASN A 20 19.68 -8.97 -5.07
CA ASN A 20 21.05 -9.29 -4.66
C ASN A 20 21.64 -8.27 -3.67
N ASP A 21 21.18 -7.04 -3.71
CA ASP A 21 21.65 -5.92 -2.89
C ASP A 21 20.54 -4.90 -2.62
N ALA A 22 20.84 -3.93 -1.74
CA ALA A 22 19.88 -2.89 -1.36
C ALA A 22 19.51 -1.97 -2.52
N SER A 23 20.42 -1.73 -3.46
CA SER A 23 20.18 -0.85 -4.62
C SER A 23 19.21 -1.51 -5.60
N THR A 24 19.37 -2.79 -5.86
CA THR A 24 18.44 -3.60 -6.67
C THR A 24 17.05 -3.65 -6.03
N ALA A 25 16.97 -3.85 -4.70
CA ALA A 25 15.69 -3.83 -3.98
C ALA A 25 14.98 -2.46 -4.07
N ALA A 26 15.73 -1.37 -3.93
CA ALA A 26 15.20 -0.02 -4.06
C ALA A 26 14.70 0.25 -5.50
N SER A 27 15.49 -0.12 -6.52
CA SER A 27 15.11 0.03 -7.93
C SER A 27 13.82 -0.74 -8.25
N GLN A 28 13.69 -1.98 -7.78
CA GLN A 28 12.47 -2.79 -7.96
C GLN A 28 11.25 -2.15 -7.28
N ALA A 29 11.42 -1.56 -6.10
CA ALA A 29 10.35 -0.84 -5.42
C ALA A 29 9.92 0.40 -6.22
N ASP A 30 10.88 1.18 -6.76
CA ASP A 30 10.60 2.35 -7.60
C ASP A 30 9.89 1.97 -8.91
N GLU A 31 10.27 0.84 -9.52
CA GLU A 31 9.59 0.30 -10.70
C GLU A 31 8.14 -0.07 -10.41
N LEU A 32 7.88 -0.72 -9.27
CA LEU A 32 6.52 -1.04 -8.83
C LEU A 32 5.69 0.20 -8.54
N ASP A 33 6.27 1.24 -7.95
CA ASP A 33 5.58 2.51 -7.68
C ASP A 33 5.16 3.20 -8.99
N ARG A 34 6.02 3.20 -10.03
CA ARG A 34 5.67 3.72 -11.36
C ARG A 34 4.52 2.94 -12.00
N LEU A 35 4.56 1.61 -11.94
CA LEU A 35 3.47 0.75 -12.45
C LEU A 35 2.17 0.98 -11.67
N ALA A 36 2.26 1.14 -10.35
CA ALA A 36 1.11 1.42 -9.49
C ALA A 36 0.45 2.77 -9.83
N ALA A 37 1.27 3.81 -10.09
CA ALA A 37 0.79 5.12 -10.50
C ALA A 37 -0.01 5.06 -11.81
N VAL A 38 0.44 4.27 -12.80
CA VAL A 38 -0.31 4.06 -14.05
C VAL A 38 -1.66 3.41 -13.78
N ILE A 39 -1.71 2.37 -12.92
CA ILE A 39 -2.96 1.66 -12.59
C ILE A 39 -3.95 2.55 -11.82
N ALA A 40 -3.45 3.51 -11.05
CA ALA A 40 -4.27 4.48 -10.33
C ALA A 40 -4.93 5.51 -11.24
N THR A 41 -4.46 5.68 -12.49
CA THR A 41 -5.06 6.65 -13.41
C THR A 41 -6.48 6.24 -13.83
N PRO A 42 -7.42 7.21 -13.96
CA PRO A 42 -8.77 6.93 -14.43
C PRO A 42 -8.76 6.23 -15.80
N GLY A 43 -9.53 5.16 -15.96
CA GLY A 43 -9.63 4.40 -17.19
C GLY A 43 -8.52 3.35 -17.42
N ALA A 44 -7.38 3.40 -16.72
CA ALA A 44 -6.32 2.41 -16.89
C ALA A 44 -6.82 0.98 -16.64
N ARG A 45 -7.65 0.77 -15.63
CA ARG A 45 -8.23 -0.55 -15.32
C ARG A 45 -9.08 -1.11 -16.47
N GLN A 46 -9.85 -0.26 -17.15
CA GLN A 46 -10.70 -0.69 -18.26
C GLN A 46 -9.86 -1.25 -19.43
N ILE A 47 -8.69 -0.63 -19.69
CA ILE A 47 -7.78 -1.06 -20.75
C ILE A 47 -7.02 -2.33 -20.33
N LEU A 48 -6.56 -2.38 -19.08
CA LEU A 48 -5.75 -3.49 -18.55
C LEU A 48 -6.60 -4.75 -18.26
N ASP A 49 -7.89 -4.59 -17.99
CA ASP A 49 -8.83 -5.70 -17.73
C ASP A 49 -9.63 -6.09 -18.97
N ASP A 50 -9.43 -5.46 -20.16
CA ASP A 50 -10.12 -5.83 -21.39
C ASP A 50 -9.79 -7.29 -21.77
N PRO A 51 -10.80 -8.18 -21.80
CA PRO A 51 -10.61 -9.59 -22.12
C PRO A 51 -10.11 -9.84 -23.54
N ARG A 52 -10.28 -8.88 -24.46
CA ARG A 52 -9.82 -8.97 -25.86
C ARG A 52 -8.32 -8.76 -25.99
N THR A 53 -7.67 -8.09 -25.01
CA THR A 53 -6.23 -7.84 -25.06
C THR A 53 -5.49 -9.04 -24.47
N PRO A 54 -4.58 -9.69 -25.23
CA PRO A 54 -3.71 -10.76 -24.72
C PRO A 54 -2.87 -10.30 -23.52
N ALA A 55 -2.51 -11.23 -22.62
CA ALA A 55 -1.73 -10.92 -21.43
C ALA A 55 -0.42 -10.18 -21.77
N ALA A 56 0.30 -10.60 -22.82
CA ALA A 56 1.52 -9.95 -23.28
C ALA A 56 1.28 -8.50 -23.73
N GLY A 57 0.17 -8.23 -24.43
CA GLY A 57 -0.20 -6.88 -24.84
C GLY A 57 -0.51 -5.96 -23.65
N ARG A 58 -1.16 -6.49 -22.60
CA ARG A 58 -1.42 -5.75 -21.36
C ARG A 58 -0.14 -5.42 -20.59
N VAL A 59 0.82 -6.36 -20.54
CA VAL A 59 2.14 -6.13 -19.96
C VAL A 59 2.87 -5.02 -20.70
N ALA A 60 2.98 -5.15 -22.02
CA ALA A 60 3.69 -4.15 -22.85
C ALA A 60 3.05 -2.75 -22.74
N ALA A 61 1.72 -2.66 -22.73
CA ALA A 61 1.01 -1.40 -22.55
C ALA A 61 1.29 -0.76 -21.19
N LEU A 62 1.26 -1.57 -20.12
CA LEU A 62 1.52 -1.10 -18.76
C LEU A 62 2.97 -0.61 -18.60
N GLU A 63 3.95 -1.38 -19.07
CA GLU A 63 5.37 -1.02 -19.02
C GLU A 63 5.65 0.26 -19.83
N LYS A 64 5.11 0.36 -21.04
CA LYS A 64 5.24 1.57 -21.86
C LYS A 64 4.66 2.80 -21.15
N ALA A 65 3.49 2.68 -20.54
CA ALA A 65 2.87 3.77 -19.80
C ALA A 65 3.65 4.16 -18.52
N ALA A 66 4.37 3.21 -17.92
CA ALA A 66 5.21 3.44 -16.75
C ALA A 66 6.62 4.00 -17.06
N GLY A 67 6.89 4.35 -18.32
CA GLY A 67 8.14 4.96 -18.73
C GLY A 67 9.15 4.00 -19.37
N GLY A 68 8.72 2.77 -19.73
CA GLY A 68 9.52 1.82 -20.48
C GLY A 68 9.81 0.50 -19.78
N THR A 69 10.94 -0.12 -20.13
CA THR A 69 11.31 -1.46 -19.65
C THR A 69 11.53 -1.48 -18.14
N VAL A 70 11.06 -2.55 -17.50
CA VAL A 70 11.28 -2.87 -16.09
C VAL A 70 12.30 -4.01 -15.96
N SER A 71 12.80 -4.24 -14.75
CA SER A 71 13.72 -5.32 -14.46
C SER A 71 13.10 -6.71 -14.74
N PRO A 72 13.89 -7.75 -15.01
CA PRO A 72 13.40 -9.08 -15.38
C PRO A 72 12.46 -9.68 -14.31
N HIS A 73 12.72 -9.44 -13.03
CA HIS A 73 11.90 -9.92 -11.94
C HIS A 73 10.52 -9.23 -11.93
N ILE A 74 10.48 -7.92 -12.12
CA ILE A 74 9.23 -7.14 -12.21
C ILE A 74 8.46 -7.53 -13.47
N HIS A 75 9.11 -7.67 -14.61
CA HIS A 75 8.48 -8.14 -15.85
C HIS A 75 7.79 -9.51 -15.64
N THR A 76 8.49 -10.45 -14.99
CA THR A 76 7.96 -11.79 -14.67
C THR A 76 6.74 -11.68 -13.75
N LEU A 77 6.81 -10.87 -12.70
CA LEU A 77 5.69 -10.63 -11.79
C LEU A 77 4.48 -10.07 -12.53
N VAL A 78 4.68 -8.99 -13.31
CA VAL A 78 3.60 -8.35 -14.08
C VAL A 78 2.98 -9.35 -15.07
N GLY A 79 3.81 -10.16 -15.73
CA GLY A 79 3.35 -11.24 -16.63
C GLY A 79 2.48 -12.30 -15.93
N MET A 80 2.85 -12.70 -14.70
CA MET A 80 2.04 -13.62 -13.89
C MET A 80 0.68 -12.99 -13.50
N LEU A 81 0.71 -11.72 -13.06
CA LEU A 81 -0.50 -10.99 -12.67
C LEU A 81 -1.43 -10.75 -13.87
N ALA A 82 -0.86 -10.43 -15.05
CA ALA A 82 -1.62 -10.24 -16.29
C ALA A 82 -2.35 -11.53 -16.72
N ARG A 83 -1.67 -12.69 -16.64
CA ARG A 83 -2.31 -14.00 -16.93
C ARG A 83 -3.45 -14.31 -15.97
N ARG A 84 -3.30 -13.93 -14.69
CA ARG A 84 -4.33 -14.11 -13.65
C ARG A 84 -5.41 -13.03 -13.64
N ARG A 85 -5.30 -12.01 -14.48
CA ARG A 85 -6.18 -10.84 -14.49
C ARG A 85 -6.24 -10.12 -13.14
N THR A 86 -5.10 -10.01 -12.47
CA THR A 86 -4.96 -9.39 -11.16
C THR A 86 -3.98 -8.21 -11.15
N LEU A 87 -3.81 -7.52 -12.30
CA LEU A 87 -2.95 -6.33 -12.40
C LEU A 87 -3.36 -5.23 -11.42
N ALA A 88 -4.65 -5.15 -11.09
CA ALA A 88 -5.17 -4.23 -10.08
C ALA A 88 -4.58 -4.45 -8.67
N SER A 89 -3.86 -5.55 -8.42
CA SER A 89 -3.16 -5.79 -7.14
C SER A 89 -1.77 -5.13 -7.07
N ILE A 90 -1.23 -4.60 -8.17
CA ILE A 90 0.12 -3.99 -8.20
C ILE A 90 0.27 -2.86 -7.18
N PRO A 91 -0.67 -1.92 -6.99
CA PRO A 91 -0.54 -0.90 -5.96
C PRO A 91 -0.36 -1.47 -4.55
N ALA A 92 -1.11 -2.50 -4.19
CA ALA A 92 -0.95 -3.16 -2.89
C ALA A 92 0.40 -3.91 -2.77
N ILE A 93 0.92 -4.46 -3.87
CA ILE A 93 2.24 -5.11 -3.90
C ILE A 93 3.35 -4.05 -3.78
N ALA A 94 3.24 -2.92 -4.46
CA ALA A 94 4.18 -1.81 -4.37
C ALA A 94 4.27 -1.29 -2.92
N GLU A 95 3.13 -1.02 -2.30
CA GLU A 95 3.06 -0.61 -0.89
C GLU A 95 3.72 -1.66 0.02
N ALA A 96 3.36 -2.93 -0.10
CA ALA A 96 3.94 -4.00 0.72
C ALA A 96 5.46 -4.16 0.50
N THR A 97 5.96 -3.94 -0.73
CA THR A 97 7.39 -4.00 -1.05
C THR A 97 8.12 -2.82 -0.42
N ARG A 98 7.56 -1.62 -0.48
CA ARG A 98 8.12 -0.42 0.15
C ARG A 98 8.18 -0.56 1.66
N ASP A 99 7.10 -1.04 2.29
CA ASP A 99 7.05 -1.30 3.73
C ASP A 99 8.10 -2.33 4.18
N ALA A 100 8.22 -3.43 3.43
CA ALA A 100 9.20 -4.48 3.75
C ALA A 100 10.65 -4.02 3.52
N LEU A 101 10.91 -3.20 2.49
CA LEU A 101 12.22 -2.59 2.24
C LEU A 101 12.61 -1.63 3.37
N ASN A 102 11.68 -0.77 3.81
CA ASN A 102 11.90 0.15 4.91
C ASN A 102 12.18 -0.60 6.22
N ALA A 103 11.40 -1.67 6.50
CA ALA A 103 11.66 -2.51 7.67
C ALA A 103 13.04 -3.18 7.62
N ARG A 104 13.47 -3.65 6.43
CA ARG A 104 14.82 -4.22 6.23
C ARG A 104 15.93 -3.20 6.47
N ASN A 105 15.69 -1.94 6.13
CA ASN A 105 16.61 -0.83 6.35
C ASN A 105 16.50 -0.23 7.77
N GLY A 106 15.73 -0.83 8.67
CA GLY A 106 15.51 -0.32 10.02
C GLY A 106 14.64 0.94 10.07
N ILE A 107 13.96 1.29 8.96
CA ILE A 107 13.09 2.45 8.87
C ILE A 107 11.65 1.98 9.11
N THR A 108 11.06 2.40 10.21
CA THR A 108 9.63 2.18 10.48
C THR A 108 8.84 3.40 10.03
N ILE A 109 7.90 3.19 9.10
CA ILE A 109 6.99 4.25 8.67
C ILE A 109 5.73 4.20 9.53
N ALA A 110 5.38 5.35 10.10
CA ALA A 110 4.11 5.59 10.75
C ALA A 110 3.21 6.38 9.79
N ARG A 111 2.13 5.75 9.33
CA ARG A 111 1.15 6.39 8.44
C ARG A 111 -0.02 6.92 9.25
N VAL A 112 -0.27 8.21 9.11
CA VAL A 112 -1.42 8.91 9.71
C VAL A 112 -2.37 9.31 8.60
N VAL A 113 -3.63 8.88 8.69
CA VAL A 113 -4.68 9.34 7.79
C VAL A 113 -5.67 10.17 8.61
N THR A 114 -5.91 11.40 8.19
CA THR A 114 -6.80 12.36 8.86
C THR A 114 -7.91 12.82 7.92
N ALA A 115 -9.04 13.25 8.49
CA ALA A 115 -10.13 13.81 7.67
C ALA A 115 -9.79 15.19 7.09
N LEU A 116 -8.93 15.96 7.77
CA LEU A 116 -8.44 17.28 7.38
C LEU A 116 -6.92 17.32 7.61
N GLU A 117 -6.27 18.32 7.07
CA GLU A 117 -4.83 18.49 7.28
C GLU A 117 -4.50 18.63 8.77
N ALA A 118 -3.56 17.80 9.26
CA ALA A 118 -3.18 17.77 10.66
C ALA A 118 -2.40 19.05 11.04
N SER A 119 -2.82 19.69 12.11
CA SER A 119 -2.14 20.85 12.70
C SER A 119 -0.74 20.44 13.26
N PRO A 120 0.17 21.40 13.43
CA PRO A 120 1.50 21.11 14.01
C PRO A 120 1.43 20.40 15.37
N ALA A 121 0.49 20.79 16.23
CA ALA A 121 0.30 20.15 17.54
C ALA A 121 -0.19 18.70 17.43
N GLU A 122 -1.07 18.40 16.46
CA GLU A 122 -1.51 17.03 16.20
C GLU A 122 -0.39 16.18 15.61
N ARG A 123 0.41 16.73 14.69
CA ARG A 123 1.59 16.03 14.12
C ARG A 123 2.56 15.61 15.23
N THR A 124 2.86 16.50 16.18
CA THR A 124 3.72 16.15 17.33
C THR A 124 3.12 15.04 18.20
N ARG A 125 1.80 15.05 18.41
CA ARG A 125 1.12 13.98 19.17
C ARG A 125 1.20 12.64 18.44
N PHE A 126 0.94 12.62 17.12
CA PHE A 126 1.03 11.40 16.33
C PHE A 126 2.46 10.85 16.30
N GLU A 127 3.47 11.70 16.17
CA GLU A 127 4.88 11.30 16.21
C GLU A 127 5.26 10.67 17.56
N THR A 128 4.86 11.30 18.66
CA THR A 128 5.10 10.77 20.02
C THR A 128 4.41 9.41 20.18
N GLN A 129 3.16 9.29 19.75
CA GLN A 129 2.40 8.05 19.83
C GLN A 129 3.03 6.96 18.95
N ALA A 130 3.41 7.30 17.73
CA ALA A 130 4.03 6.37 16.79
C ALA A 130 5.40 5.86 17.32
N THR A 131 6.23 6.76 17.84
CA THR A 131 7.51 6.42 18.46
C THR A 131 7.33 5.51 19.69
N THR A 132 6.32 5.78 20.52
CA THR A 132 5.97 4.91 21.66
C THR A 132 5.53 3.52 21.19
N MET A 133 4.75 3.44 20.11
CA MET A 133 4.29 2.17 19.55
C MET A 133 5.42 1.35 18.92
N ALA A 134 6.35 2.02 18.25
CA ALA A 134 7.51 1.39 17.59
C ALA A 134 8.63 1.03 18.54
N GLY A 135 8.80 1.78 19.64
CA GLY A 135 9.94 1.68 20.55
C GLY A 135 11.22 2.34 20.05
N HIS A 136 11.18 3.01 18.90
CA HIS A 136 12.29 3.74 18.28
C HIS A 136 11.74 4.85 17.37
N ALA A 137 12.64 5.71 16.87
CA ALA A 137 12.26 6.79 15.95
C ALA A 137 11.60 6.23 14.68
N VAL A 138 10.56 6.92 14.20
CA VAL A 138 9.77 6.53 13.04
C VAL A 138 9.74 7.65 12.00
N GLN A 139 9.60 7.28 10.74
CA GLN A 139 9.33 8.23 9.67
C GLN A 139 7.83 8.44 9.55
N MET A 140 7.37 9.69 9.71
CA MET A 140 5.95 10.01 9.62
C MET A 140 5.51 10.23 8.17
N SER A 141 4.38 9.63 7.78
CA SER A 141 3.68 9.87 6.53
C SER A 141 2.26 10.34 6.83
N TYR A 142 1.82 11.43 6.21
CA TYR A 142 0.50 12.01 6.42
C TYR A 142 -0.33 11.96 5.14
N GLU A 143 -1.57 11.53 5.26
CA GLU A 143 -2.54 11.46 4.17
C GLU A 143 -3.86 12.07 4.64
N VAL A 144 -4.57 12.74 3.73
CA VAL A 144 -5.90 13.30 4.01
C VAL A 144 -6.96 12.49 3.27
N ASP A 145 -7.91 11.94 4.02
CA ASP A 145 -9.07 11.21 3.50
C ASP A 145 -10.36 11.77 4.12
N ALA A 146 -11.05 12.59 3.36
CA ALA A 146 -12.31 13.20 3.78
C ALA A 146 -13.43 12.17 4.09
N SER A 147 -13.29 10.92 3.62
CA SER A 147 -14.27 9.85 3.90
C SER A 147 -14.28 9.39 5.36
N LEU A 148 -13.27 9.76 6.16
CA LEU A 148 -13.22 9.51 7.60
C LEU A 148 -14.23 10.34 8.40
N VAL A 149 -14.79 11.39 7.81
CA VAL A 149 -15.73 12.34 8.45
C VAL A 149 -15.08 13.14 9.59
N GLY A 150 -14.11 12.57 10.32
CA GLY A 150 -13.39 13.18 11.43
C GLY A 150 -12.49 12.20 12.18
N GLY A 151 -11.56 12.74 12.97
CA GLY A 151 -10.57 11.98 13.67
C GLY A 151 -9.42 11.53 12.79
N ALA A 152 -8.66 10.52 13.23
CA ALA A 152 -7.47 10.01 12.54
C ALA A 152 -7.32 8.51 12.73
N THR A 153 -6.61 7.88 11.79
CA THR A 153 -6.05 6.54 11.96
C THR A 153 -4.52 6.64 11.96
N LEU A 154 -3.89 5.89 12.86
CA LEU A 154 -2.44 5.79 12.94
C LEU A 154 -2.03 4.32 12.74
N ARG A 155 -1.22 4.05 11.72
CA ARG A 155 -0.63 2.74 11.48
C ARG A 155 0.86 2.79 11.67
N VAL A 156 1.40 1.87 12.48
CA VAL A 156 2.84 1.69 12.70
C VAL A 156 3.17 0.22 12.46
N GLY A 157 3.77 -0.10 11.34
CA GLY A 157 3.95 -1.49 10.89
C GLY A 157 2.60 -2.23 10.79
N ASP A 158 2.46 -3.31 11.57
CA ASP A 158 1.22 -4.11 11.61
C ASP A 158 0.17 -3.60 12.61
N ARG A 159 0.52 -2.63 13.44
CA ARG A 159 -0.39 -2.07 14.46
C ARG A 159 -1.18 -0.91 13.87
N LEU A 160 -2.51 -0.96 14.03
CA LEU A 160 -3.43 0.09 13.62
C LEU A 160 -4.19 0.61 14.86
N VAL A 161 -4.14 1.92 15.06
CA VAL A 161 -4.99 2.62 16.02
C VAL A 161 -6.01 3.44 15.24
N ASP A 162 -7.28 3.04 15.32
CA ASP A 162 -8.39 3.73 14.67
C ASP A 162 -9.12 4.62 15.68
N GLY A 163 -8.83 5.92 15.61
CA GLY A 163 -9.49 7.01 16.33
C GLY A 163 -10.54 7.76 15.51
N SER A 164 -10.87 7.29 14.28
CA SER A 164 -11.85 7.95 13.42
C SER A 164 -13.27 7.92 14.01
N VAL A 165 -14.07 8.91 13.65
CA VAL A 165 -15.50 8.97 14.00
C VAL A 165 -16.22 7.76 13.41
N LYS A 166 -15.91 7.39 12.17
CA LYS A 166 -16.48 6.23 11.48
C LYS A 166 -16.18 4.92 12.23
N GLY A 167 -14.93 4.68 12.65
CA GLY A 167 -14.55 3.51 13.44
C GLY A 167 -15.21 3.48 14.82
N ARG A 168 -15.38 4.66 15.47
CA ARG A 168 -16.08 4.75 16.75
C ARG A 168 -17.55 4.39 16.62
N LEU A 169 -18.24 4.88 15.60
CA LEU A 169 -19.63 4.55 15.31
C LEU A 169 -19.82 3.06 14.98
N SER A 170 -18.92 2.47 14.21
CA SER A 170 -18.96 1.02 13.91
C SER A 170 -18.85 0.18 15.17
N ARG A 171 -17.88 0.48 16.04
CA ARG A 171 -17.72 -0.21 17.33
C ARG A 171 -18.92 -0.05 18.27
N MET A 172 -19.55 1.14 18.26
CA MET A 172 -20.79 1.36 19.05
C MET A 172 -21.95 0.51 18.52
N ARG A 173 -22.12 0.46 17.18
CA ARG A 173 -23.15 -0.37 16.55
C ARG A 173 -22.96 -1.85 16.88
N GLU A 174 -21.73 -2.35 16.77
CA GLU A 174 -21.41 -3.75 17.11
C GLU A 174 -21.74 -4.08 18.56
N ARG A 175 -21.40 -3.18 19.51
CA ARG A 175 -21.74 -3.36 20.93
C ARG A 175 -23.25 -3.43 21.16
N ILE A 176 -24.03 -2.56 20.52
CA ILE A 176 -25.49 -2.56 20.64
C ILE A 176 -26.06 -3.88 20.13
N LEU A 177 -25.59 -4.35 18.97
CA LEU A 177 -26.06 -5.61 18.39
C LEU A 177 -25.66 -6.84 19.22
N SER A 178 -24.49 -6.82 19.87
CA SER A 178 -24.02 -7.92 20.72
C SER A 178 -24.73 -7.99 22.10
N VAL A 179 -25.40 -6.92 22.53
CA VAL A 179 -26.18 -6.88 23.78
C VAL A 179 -27.65 -7.20 23.53
N ALA A 180 -28.11 -7.08 22.28
CA ALA A 180 -29.50 -7.31 21.87
C ALA A 180 -29.81 -8.76 21.41
N GLY A 181 -28.81 -9.66 21.37
CA GLY A 181 -28.92 -11.08 21.04
C GLY A 181 -28.47 -11.96 22.20
#